data_1b59ba5f46332cf4736bc75407bba726
#
_entry.id   1b59ba5f46332cf4736bc75407bba726
#
_cell.length_a   1.000
_cell.length_b   1.000
_cell.length_c   1.000
_cell.angle_alpha   90.00
_cell.angle_beta   90.00
_cell.angle_gamma   90.00
#
_symmetry.space_group_name_H-M   'P 1'
#
loop_
_entity.id
_entity.type
_entity.pdbx_description
1 polymer ?
#
loop_
_entity_poly.entity_id
_entity_poly.type
_entity_poly.pdbx_seq_one_letter_code
_entity_poly.pdbx_strand_id
1 'polypeptide(L)'
;VKLWRQKPSPVFSRQFQVLSFSRHSLAFVFVLAISSPLFAQRERDTYSTPSPNSFEVLGQVRLADTGLPASKVPIRLERFGGGLVDQIDTDNTGRFRFPNLPRGYYKVIVNAPGFRPAQQDADLQVVFRAFLIFELAADKAPAAVLLDVIDARAPAEAREELTRGRTALGKKSYPEAIAHLQRAIALYPDFYEAHLLLGTTFVDEREWKQAEAAFERAVALKAGNATPMLLLGEVYWREKRYDEAEKILLDGLKLDDKSWNGYFVLARLYWEQENIAKAAPAIGHTLQLKPDFAPAHLLAGNILLRINQQERALAEYQEYLRLEPKGEFAVPTRELVTKLSKAIVENKK
;
A
#
# COMPACT_ATOMS: atom_id res chain seq x y z
N VAL A 1 28.93 -0.69 14.96
CA VAL A 1 28.29 0.30 15.85
C VAL A 1 28.41 1.74 15.31
N LYS A 2 29.45 2.08 14.54
CA LYS A 2 29.64 3.44 13.97
C LYS A 2 28.87 3.68 12.64
N LEU A 3 28.31 2.66 12.01
CA LEU A 3 27.68 2.73 10.69
C LEU A 3 26.44 3.62 10.59
N TRP A 4 25.77 3.90 11.70
CA TRP A 4 24.52 4.69 11.73
C TRP A 4 24.68 6.11 12.29
N ARG A 5 25.88 6.51 12.75
CA ARG A 5 26.12 7.88 13.20
C ARG A 5 26.50 8.86 12.09
N GLN A 6 26.67 8.36 10.87
CA GLN A 6 26.89 9.24 9.71
C GLN A 6 25.55 9.70 9.13
N LYS A 7 25.53 10.93 8.63
CA LYS A 7 24.38 11.66 8.10
C LYS A 7 23.39 10.76 7.36
N PRO A 8 22.06 10.88 7.60
CA PRO A 8 21.08 10.12 6.85
C PRO A 8 21.26 10.38 5.36
N SER A 9 21.45 9.31 4.59
CA SER A 9 21.61 9.43 3.15
C SER A 9 20.26 9.68 2.46
N PRO A 10 20.26 10.30 1.30
CA PRO A 10 19.04 10.55 0.51
C PRO A 10 18.30 9.26 0.08
N VAL A 11 18.90 8.10 0.26
CA VAL A 11 18.30 6.80 -0.10
C VAL A 11 17.08 6.45 0.77
N PHE A 12 17.06 6.90 2.04
CA PHE A 12 15.95 6.60 2.93
C PHE A 12 14.68 7.37 2.61
N SER A 13 14.78 8.60 2.13
CA SER A 13 13.60 9.37 1.71
C SER A 13 12.96 8.83 0.41
N ARG A 14 13.76 8.23 -0.50
CA ARG A 14 13.26 7.70 -1.77
C ARG A 14 12.41 6.43 -1.63
N GLN A 15 12.62 5.64 -0.57
CA GLN A 15 11.83 4.42 -0.36
C GLN A 15 10.45 4.68 0.25
N PHE A 16 10.24 5.86 0.83
CA PHE A 16 8.97 6.22 1.43
C PHE A 16 7.92 6.72 0.45
N GLN A 17 8.29 7.10 -0.79
CA GLN A 17 7.32 7.39 -1.85
C GLN A 17 6.52 6.16 -2.30
N VAL A 18 6.94 4.96 -1.91
CA VAL A 18 6.31 3.68 -2.30
C VAL A 18 5.44 3.12 -1.17
N LEU A 19 5.04 3.95 -0.19
CA LEU A 19 4.11 3.56 0.86
C LEU A 19 2.67 3.47 0.41
N SER A 20 2.43 2.96 -0.77
CA SER A 20 1.12 2.47 -1.11
C SER A 20 1.15 0.93 -1.10
N PHE A 21 0.74 0.39 0.01
CA PHE A 21 0.13 -0.91 0.22
C PHE A 21 0.36 -1.98 -0.87
N SER A 22 1.43 -2.76 -0.73
CA SER A 22 1.48 -4.08 -1.33
C SER A 22 0.98 -5.10 -0.30
N ARG A 23 -0.32 -5.39 -0.31
CA ARG A 23 -0.83 -6.63 0.27
C ARG A 23 -0.71 -7.73 -0.77
N HIS A 24 0.17 -8.68 -0.55
CA HIS A 24 0.05 -9.98 -1.16
C HIS A 24 -1.11 -10.70 -0.48
N SER A 25 -2.23 -10.84 -1.16
CA SER A 25 -3.27 -11.79 -0.79
C SER A 25 -3.33 -12.87 -1.83
N LEU A 26 -2.96 -14.07 -1.39
CA LEU A 26 -3.30 -15.31 -2.05
C LEU A 26 -4.83 -15.35 -2.26
N ALA A 27 -5.23 -15.59 -3.49
CA ALA A 27 -6.62 -15.86 -3.82
C ALA A 27 -7.02 -17.20 -3.20
N PHE A 28 -7.74 -17.16 -2.08
CA PHE A 28 -8.53 -18.28 -1.60
C PHE A 28 -9.96 -18.11 -2.06
N VAL A 29 -10.39 -19.02 -2.90
CA VAL A 29 -11.78 -19.16 -3.30
C VAL A 29 -12.55 -19.73 -2.10
N PHE A 30 -13.33 -18.89 -1.41
CA PHE A 30 -14.34 -19.34 -0.49
C PHE A 30 -15.72 -19.10 -1.11
N VAL A 31 -16.34 -20.18 -1.52
CA VAL A 31 -17.79 -20.23 -1.77
C VAL A 31 -18.47 -20.32 -0.40
N LEU A 32 -18.95 -19.20 0.11
CA LEU A 32 -19.85 -19.20 1.28
C LEU A 32 -21.20 -18.69 0.83
N ALA A 33 -22.12 -19.65 0.68
CA ALA A 33 -23.52 -19.37 0.67
C ALA A 33 -23.97 -19.01 2.10
N ILE A 34 -24.21 -17.73 2.36
CA ILE A 34 -24.92 -17.27 3.58
C ILE A 34 -26.22 -16.63 3.16
N SER A 35 -27.28 -17.38 3.43
CA SER A 35 -28.64 -16.88 3.45
C SER A 35 -28.87 -16.05 4.72
N SER A 36 -29.28 -14.79 4.59
CA SER A 36 -30.02 -14.06 5.60
C SER A 36 -30.91 -13.00 4.98
N PRO A 37 -32.16 -12.89 5.40
CA PRO A 37 -33.14 -12.02 4.78
C PRO A 37 -33.27 -10.67 5.49
N LEU A 38 -34.00 -9.78 4.88
CA LEU A 38 -34.46 -8.46 5.26
C LEU A 38 -33.52 -7.28 4.99
N PHE A 39 -33.77 -6.64 3.86
CA PHE A 39 -34.36 -5.29 3.82
C PHE A 39 -34.96 -5.07 2.43
N ALA A 40 -36.27 -5.18 2.35
CA ALA A 40 -37.05 -4.79 1.19
C ALA A 40 -37.41 -3.31 1.33
N GLN A 41 -36.89 -2.49 0.41
CA GLN A 41 -37.60 -1.29 -0.07
C GLN A 41 -37.00 -0.85 -1.42
N ARG A 42 -37.68 -1.24 -2.46
CA ARG A 42 -38.34 -0.49 -3.50
C ARG A 42 -37.53 0.59 -4.23
N GLU A 43 -36.79 0.14 -5.24
CA GLU A 43 -36.70 0.87 -6.50
C GLU A 43 -37.17 -0.09 -7.61
N ARG A 44 -38.21 0.31 -8.34
CA ARG A 44 -38.73 -0.44 -9.47
C ARG A 44 -37.84 -0.20 -10.66
N ASP A 45 -36.74 -0.93 -10.73
CA ASP A 45 -36.04 -1.12 -11.99
C ASP A 45 -36.82 -2.15 -12.79
N THR A 46 -37.19 -1.77 -14.00
CA THR A 46 -37.85 -2.61 -14.99
C THR A 46 -36.95 -3.75 -15.41
N TYR A 47 -36.81 -4.76 -14.54
CA TYR A 47 -36.16 -6.02 -14.91
C TYR A 47 -37.23 -6.87 -15.62
N SER A 48 -37.12 -6.98 -16.94
CA SER A 48 -37.78 -8.02 -17.68
C SER A 48 -37.43 -9.38 -17.07
N THR A 49 -38.44 -10.14 -16.68
CA THR A 49 -38.30 -11.50 -16.18
C THR A 49 -37.45 -12.31 -17.18
N PRO A 50 -36.38 -12.97 -16.76
CA PRO A 50 -35.57 -13.80 -17.66
C PRO A 50 -36.43 -14.92 -18.24
N SER A 51 -36.33 -15.17 -19.52
CA SER A 51 -36.92 -16.36 -20.12
C SER A 51 -36.35 -17.62 -19.44
N PRO A 52 -37.15 -18.69 -19.28
CA PRO A 52 -36.72 -19.88 -18.48
C PRO A 52 -35.49 -20.60 -18.96
N ASN A 53 -34.88 -20.18 -20.08
CA ASN A 53 -33.67 -20.76 -20.66
C ASN A 53 -32.53 -19.76 -20.91
N SER A 54 -32.54 -18.59 -20.25
CA SER A 54 -31.44 -17.62 -20.42
C SER A 54 -30.36 -17.79 -19.36
N PHE A 55 -29.14 -18.00 -19.80
CA PHE A 55 -27.97 -18.01 -18.94
C PHE A 55 -27.45 -16.59 -18.79
N GLU A 56 -26.89 -16.27 -17.63
CA GLU A 56 -26.32 -14.95 -17.38
C GLU A 56 -25.05 -15.02 -16.52
N VAL A 57 -24.14 -14.10 -16.79
CA VAL A 57 -23.00 -13.80 -15.94
C VAL A 57 -23.22 -12.41 -15.34
N LEU A 58 -23.14 -12.33 -14.04
CA LEU A 58 -23.21 -11.06 -13.32
C LEU A 58 -22.15 -11.02 -12.23
N GLY A 59 -21.87 -9.84 -11.74
CA GLY A 59 -20.88 -9.74 -10.70
C GLY A 59 -20.67 -8.32 -10.20
N GLN A 60 -19.66 -8.18 -9.38
CA GLN A 60 -19.27 -6.90 -8.80
C GLN A 60 -17.75 -6.76 -8.82
N VAL A 61 -17.30 -5.56 -9.17
CA VAL A 61 -15.90 -5.15 -9.10
C VAL A 61 -15.72 -4.22 -7.91
N ARG A 62 -14.74 -4.51 -7.08
CA ARG A 62 -14.37 -3.74 -5.90
C ARG A 62 -12.89 -3.44 -5.90
N LEU A 63 -12.50 -2.38 -5.24
CA LEU A 63 -11.08 -2.08 -4.97
C LEU A 63 -10.59 -2.99 -3.84
N ALA A 64 -9.46 -3.64 -4.02
CA ALA A 64 -8.93 -4.63 -3.07
C ALA A 64 -8.51 -4.01 -1.73
N ASP A 65 -8.11 -2.75 -1.73
CA ASP A 65 -7.62 -2.00 -0.58
C ASP A 65 -8.74 -1.41 0.29
N THR A 66 -9.81 -0.93 -0.33
CA THR A 66 -10.90 -0.22 0.35
C THR A 66 -12.20 -1.01 0.42
N GLY A 67 -12.34 -2.06 -0.41
CA GLY A 67 -13.60 -2.78 -0.59
C GLY A 67 -14.69 -1.96 -1.30
N LEU A 68 -14.39 -0.72 -1.71
CA LEU A 68 -15.35 0.16 -2.38
C LEU A 68 -15.69 -0.33 -3.78
N PRO A 69 -16.92 -0.11 -4.27
CA PRO A 69 -17.30 -0.45 -5.63
C PRO A 69 -16.48 0.33 -6.67
N ALA A 70 -15.99 -0.37 -7.69
CA ALA A 70 -15.27 0.23 -8.81
C ALA A 70 -16.24 0.49 -9.98
N SER A 71 -16.62 1.75 -10.21
CA SER A 71 -17.54 2.16 -11.27
C SER A 71 -16.82 2.48 -12.58
N LYS A 72 -17.52 2.33 -13.72
CA LYS A 72 -17.00 2.59 -15.07
C LYS A 72 -15.74 1.80 -15.41
N VAL A 73 -15.65 0.58 -14.90
CA VAL A 73 -14.58 -0.35 -15.20
C VAL A 73 -15.00 -1.21 -16.39
N PRO A 74 -14.21 -1.27 -17.47
CA PRO A 74 -14.52 -2.10 -18.62
C PRO A 74 -14.40 -3.59 -18.30
N ILE A 75 -15.46 -4.33 -18.55
CA ILE A 75 -15.58 -5.78 -18.39
C ILE A 75 -15.73 -6.43 -19.75
N ARG A 76 -14.82 -7.34 -20.07
CA ARG A 76 -14.90 -8.13 -21.31
C ARG A 76 -15.36 -9.55 -21.01
N LEU A 77 -16.29 -10.03 -21.79
CA LEU A 77 -16.72 -11.43 -21.79
C LEU A 77 -16.21 -12.13 -23.03
N GLU A 78 -15.44 -13.18 -22.85
CA GLU A 78 -14.92 -14.02 -23.92
C GLU A 78 -15.45 -15.45 -23.77
N ARG A 79 -15.68 -16.14 -24.91
CA ARG A 79 -16.05 -17.55 -24.89
C ARG A 79 -14.78 -18.40 -24.86
N PHE A 80 -14.74 -19.45 -24.08
CA PHE A 80 -13.59 -20.36 -24.05
C PHE A 80 -13.37 -20.99 -25.43
N GLY A 81 -12.19 -20.80 -26.01
CA GLY A 81 -11.85 -21.25 -27.35
C GLY A 81 -12.38 -20.39 -28.50
N GLY A 82 -13.00 -19.23 -28.20
CA GLY A 82 -13.52 -18.35 -29.25
C GLY A 82 -13.61 -16.90 -28.90
N GLY A 83 -13.32 -15.90 -29.37
CA GLY A 83 -13.25 -14.46 -29.26
C GLY A 83 -14.20 -13.74 -28.31
N LEU A 84 -14.15 -12.43 -28.37
CA LEU A 84 -14.99 -11.50 -27.61
C LEU A 84 -16.49 -11.76 -27.87
N VAL A 85 -17.25 -11.94 -26.80
CA VAL A 85 -18.72 -12.08 -26.85
C VAL A 85 -19.39 -10.74 -26.62
N ASP A 86 -18.94 -10.00 -25.58
CA ASP A 86 -19.50 -8.71 -25.24
C ASP A 86 -18.53 -7.90 -24.36
N GLN A 87 -18.75 -6.58 -24.28
CA GLN A 87 -18.01 -5.69 -23.39
C GLN A 87 -18.93 -4.62 -22.86
N ILE A 88 -18.93 -4.45 -21.52
CA ILE A 88 -19.75 -3.45 -20.82
C ILE A 88 -18.90 -2.79 -19.73
N ASP A 89 -19.36 -1.65 -19.23
CA ASP A 89 -18.76 -1.01 -18.06
C ASP A 89 -19.55 -1.33 -16.80
N THR A 90 -18.89 -1.35 -15.63
CA THR A 90 -19.58 -1.43 -14.36
C THR A 90 -20.43 -0.19 -14.10
N ASP A 91 -21.57 -0.38 -13.43
CA ASP A 91 -22.43 0.70 -12.96
C ASP A 91 -21.80 1.47 -11.77
N ASN A 92 -22.53 2.47 -11.23
CA ASN A 92 -22.06 3.29 -10.10
C ASN A 92 -21.90 2.49 -8.80
N THR A 93 -22.40 1.26 -8.74
CA THR A 93 -22.25 0.33 -7.60
C THR A 93 -21.20 -0.76 -7.88
N GLY A 94 -20.43 -0.61 -8.95
CA GLY A 94 -19.43 -1.57 -9.37
C GLY A 94 -19.98 -2.88 -9.94
N ARG A 95 -21.29 -2.94 -10.25
CA ARG A 95 -21.95 -4.16 -10.76
C ARG A 95 -21.90 -4.21 -12.28
N PHE A 96 -21.90 -5.44 -12.80
CA PHE A 96 -22.02 -5.73 -14.23
C PHE A 96 -22.94 -6.92 -14.45
N ARG A 97 -23.52 -7.02 -15.66
CA ARG A 97 -24.41 -8.12 -16.05
C ARG A 97 -24.36 -8.37 -17.54
N PHE A 98 -24.09 -9.61 -17.92
CA PHE A 98 -24.22 -10.14 -19.29
C PHE A 98 -25.42 -11.10 -19.34
N PRO A 99 -26.56 -10.65 -19.83
CA PRO A 99 -27.76 -11.48 -19.93
C PRO A 99 -27.81 -12.27 -21.22
N ASN A 100 -28.71 -13.26 -21.29
CA ASN A 100 -29.07 -13.99 -22.51
C ASN A 100 -27.90 -14.70 -23.20
N LEU A 101 -26.98 -15.23 -22.42
CA LEU A 101 -25.82 -15.94 -22.95
C LEU A 101 -26.21 -17.36 -23.41
N PRO A 102 -25.62 -17.90 -24.49
CA PRO A 102 -25.70 -19.32 -24.79
C PRO A 102 -25.04 -20.16 -23.68
N ARG A 103 -25.47 -21.40 -23.57
CA ARG A 103 -24.82 -22.38 -22.70
C ARG A 103 -23.35 -22.56 -23.10
N GLY A 104 -22.42 -22.51 -22.12
CA GLY A 104 -20.99 -22.64 -22.42
C GLY A 104 -20.08 -22.21 -21.29
N TYR A 105 -18.77 -22.27 -21.58
CA TYR A 105 -17.73 -21.75 -20.71
C TYR A 105 -17.32 -20.34 -21.15
N TYR A 106 -17.24 -19.44 -20.21
CA TYR A 106 -16.90 -18.05 -20.46
C TYR A 106 -15.74 -17.61 -19.57
N LYS A 107 -15.00 -16.64 -20.05
CA LYS A 107 -13.97 -15.94 -19.32
C LYS A 107 -14.40 -14.48 -19.18
N VAL A 108 -14.44 -13.99 -17.97
CA VAL A 108 -14.67 -12.58 -17.67
C VAL A 108 -13.33 -11.94 -17.35
N ILE A 109 -13.00 -10.89 -18.06
CA ILE A 109 -11.74 -10.16 -17.94
C ILE A 109 -12.05 -8.73 -17.53
N VAL A 110 -11.41 -8.31 -16.46
CA VAL A 110 -11.46 -6.93 -15.96
C VAL A 110 -10.10 -6.31 -16.19
N ASN A 111 -10.06 -5.26 -17.01
CA ASN A 111 -8.82 -4.56 -17.32
C ASN A 111 -9.03 -3.06 -17.15
N ALA A 112 -8.70 -2.55 -15.98
CA ALA A 112 -8.80 -1.13 -15.65
C ALA A 112 -7.41 -0.48 -15.66
N PRO A 113 -7.24 0.73 -16.21
CA PRO A 113 -5.99 1.46 -16.18
C PRO A 113 -5.49 1.65 -14.73
N GLY A 114 -4.23 1.32 -14.46
CA GLY A 114 -3.64 1.44 -13.12
C GLY A 114 -3.89 0.27 -12.18
N PHE A 115 -4.59 -0.77 -12.64
CA PHE A 115 -4.85 -1.99 -11.89
C PHE A 115 -4.31 -3.23 -12.62
N ARG A 116 -3.98 -4.26 -11.86
CA ARG A 116 -3.63 -5.54 -12.44
C ARG A 116 -4.84 -6.15 -13.12
N PRO A 117 -4.71 -6.62 -14.36
CA PRO A 117 -5.78 -7.35 -15.01
C PRO A 117 -6.25 -8.53 -14.14
N ALA A 118 -7.55 -8.65 -13.96
CA ALA A 118 -8.16 -9.76 -13.25
C ALA A 118 -9.04 -10.56 -14.20
N GLN A 119 -9.04 -11.87 -14.06
CA GLN A 119 -9.89 -12.74 -14.86
C GLN A 119 -10.48 -13.86 -14.01
N GLN A 120 -11.72 -14.26 -14.32
CA GLN A 120 -12.39 -15.40 -13.71
C GLN A 120 -13.19 -16.14 -14.77
N ASP A 121 -13.34 -17.45 -14.60
CA ASP A 121 -14.09 -18.28 -15.50
C ASP A 121 -15.53 -18.45 -14.96
N ALA A 122 -16.50 -18.47 -15.88
CA ALA A 122 -17.90 -18.71 -15.61
C ALA A 122 -18.37 -19.94 -16.37
N ASP A 123 -18.75 -20.99 -15.63
CA ASP A 123 -19.30 -22.22 -16.20
C ASP A 123 -20.83 -22.14 -16.25
N LEU A 124 -21.36 -21.83 -17.41
CA LEU A 124 -22.79 -21.84 -17.67
C LEU A 124 -23.27 -23.16 -18.32
N GLN A 125 -22.50 -24.26 -18.21
CA GLN A 125 -22.98 -25.59 -18.57
C GLN A 125 -23.82 -26.21 -17.46
N VAL A 126 -23.47 -25.93 -16.22
CA VAL A 126 -24.08 -26.53 -15.03
C VAL A 126 -25.02 -25.57 -14.33
N VAL A 127 -24.73 -24.25 -14.35
CA VAL A 127 -25.52 -23.22 -13.68
C VAL A 127 -26.17 -22.25 -14.67
N PHE A 128 -27.38 -21.82 -14.40
CA PHE A 128 -28.07 -20.80 -15.21
C PHE A 128 -27.56 -19.39 -14.97
N ARG A 129 -26.91 -19.18 -13.81
CA ARG A 129 -26.40 -17.88 -13.37
C ARG A 129 -25.06 -18.03 -12.67
N ALA A 130 -24.01 -17.37 -13.18
CA ALA A 130 -22.73 -17.25 -12.51
C ALA A 130 -22.61 -15.85 -11.87
N PHE A 131 -22.23 -15.78 -10.58
CA PHE A 131 -21.96 -14.54 -9.89
C PHE A 131 -20.46 -14.46 -9.56
N LEU A 132 -19.79 -13.41 -10.05
CA LEU A 132 -18.36 -13.22 -9.92
C LEU A 132 -18.04 -11.96 -9.10
N ILE A 133 -17.01 -12.04 -8.25
CA ILE A 133 -16.50 -10.88 -7.51
C ILE A 133 -15.06 -10.67 -7.93
N PHE A 134 -14.76 -9.48 -8.41
CA PHE A 134 -13.41 -9.07 -8.75
C PHE A 134 -12.90 -8.06 -7.72
N GLU A 135 -11.71 -8.32 -7.21
CA GLU A 135 -10.96 -7.37 -6.39
C GLU A 135 -9.81 -6.82 -7.23
N LEU A 136 -9.90 -5.54 -7.58
CA LEU A 136 -8.86 -4.85 -8.34
C LEU A 136 -7.72 -4.45 -7.41
N ALA A 137 -6.60 -5.14 -7.56
CA ALA A 137 -5.34 -4.75 -6.95
C ALA A 137 -4.60 -3.80 -7.90
N ALA A 138 -4.13 -2.67 -7.37
CA ALA A 138 -3.36 -1.72 -8.16
C ALA A 138 -2.11 -2.37 -8.77
N ASP A 139 -1.80 -2.00 -10.01
CA ASP A 139 -0.55 -2.41 -10.64
C ASP A 139 0.63 -1.64 -10.02
N LYS A 140 1.80 -2.31 -9.93
CA LYS A 140 3.01 -1.74 -9.30
C LYS A 140 3.62 -0.60 -10.13
N ALA A 141 2.86 0.47 -10.36
CA ALA A 141 3.43 1.72 -10.86
C ALA A 141 3.59 2.69 -9.68
N PRO A 142 4.77 3.30 -9.50
CA PRO A 142 4.98 4.23 -8.40
C PRO A 142 4.06 5.44 -8.58
N ALA A 143 3.49 5.91 -7.49
CA ALA A 143 2.68 7.13 -7.37
C ALA A 143 1.24 7.14 -7.91
N ALA A 144 0.75 6.14 -8.63
CA ALA A 144 -0.62 6.14 -9.15
C ALA A 144 -1.70 5.61 -8.17
N VAL A 145 -1.30 4.99 -7.08
CA VAL A 145 -2.21 4.21 -6.20
C VAL A 145 -2.92 5.06 -5.14
N LEU A 146 -2.53 6.31 -4.97
CA LEU A 146 -3.32 7.26 -4.15
C LEU A 146 -4.49 7.90 -4.94
N LEU A 147 -4.79 7.39 -6.14
CA LEU A 147 -5.62 8.09 -7.13
C LEU A 147 -7.13 7.95 -6.94
N ASP A 148 -7.62 6.99 -6.17
CA ASP A 148 -9.04 6.61 -6.31
C ASP A 148 -9.99 7.04 -5.19
N VAL A 149 -9.54 7.84 -4.23
CA VAL A 149 -10.46 8.50 -3.31
C VAL A 149 -10.16 9.99 -3.26
N ILE A 150 -10.17 10.62 -4.43
CA ILE A 150 -10.26 12.09 -4.46
C ILE A 150 -11.59 12.44 -3.82
N ASP A 151 -11.56 13.24 -2.77
CA ASP A 151 -12.78 13.69 -2.11
C ASP A 151 -13.73 14.29 -3.15
N ALA A 152 -14.84 13.60 -3.41
CA ALA A 152 -15.82 14.02 -4.41
C ALA A 152 -16.42 15.40 -4.11
N ARG A 153 -16.29 15.89 -2.87
CA ARG A 153 -16.71 17.22 -2.44
C ARG A 153 -15.74 18.31 -2.89
N ALA A 154 -14.49 17.95 -3.22
CA ALA A 154 -13.51 18.91 -3.71
C ALA A 154 -13.95 19.51 -5.06
N PRO A 155 -13.87 20.82 -5.25
CA PRO A 155 -14.13 21.48 -6.52
C PRO A 155 -13.31 20.88 -7.67
N ALA A 156 -13.83 20.90 -8.88
CA ALA A 156 -13.13 20.33 -10.05
C ALA A 156 -11.73 20.93 -10.23
N GLU A 157 -11.59 22.24 -10.04
CA GLU A 157 -10.32 22.96 -10.12
C GLU A 157 -9.31 22.48 -9.07
N ALA A 158 -9.75 22.24 -7.82
CA ALA A 158 -8.89 21.70 -6.78
C ALA A 158 -8.40 20.29 -7.13
N ARG A 159 -9.26 19.45 -7.70
CA ARG A 159 -8.92 18.10 -8.16
C ARG A 159 -7.93 18.12 -9.33
N GLU A 160 -8.08 19.09 -10.22
CA GLU A 160 -7.14 19.28 -11.33
C GLU A 160 -5.76 19.70 -10.82
N GLU A 161 -5.68 20.64 -9.88
CA GLU A 161 -4.44 21.06 -9.26
C GLU A 161 -3.77 19.90 -8.48
N LEU A 162 -4.54 19.07 -7.76
CA LEU A 162 -4.02 17.84 -7.14
C LEU A 162 -3.40 16.90 -8.19
N THR A 163 -4.06 16.72 -9.32
CA THR A 163 -3.59 15.86 -10.42
C THR A 163 -2.30 16.40 -11.04
N ARG A 164 -2.19 17.71 -11.23
CA ARG A 164 -0.96 18.38 -11.69
C ARG A 164 0.18 18.19 -10.69
N GLY A 165 -0.10 18.36 -9.40
CA GLY A 165 0.87 18.12 -8.33
C GLY A 165 1.40 16.68 -8.35
N ARG A 166 0.52 15.68 -8.48
CA ARG A 166 0.91 14.27 -8.63
C ARG A 166 1.78 14.02 -9.86
N THR A 167 1.42 14.65 -10.98
CA THR A 167 2.20 14.53 -12.22
C THR A 167 3.61 15.10 -12.05
N ALA A 168 3.73 16.25 -11.38
CA ALA A 168 5.01 16.86 -11.06
C ALA A 168 5.85 15.96 -10.12
N LEU A 169 5.22 15.33 -9.12
CA LEU A 169 5.88 14.33 -8.26
C LEU A 169 6.41 13.13 -9.07
N GLY A 170 5.64 12.63 -10.01
CA GLY A 170 6.09 11.56 -10.92
C GLY A 170 7.34 11.95 -11.73
N LYS A 171 7.48 13.22 -12.05
CA LYS A 171 8.67 13.81 -12.71
C LYS A 171 9.77 14.23 -11.75
N LYS A 172 9.56 14.09 -10.43
CA LYS A 172 10.45 14.59 -9.35
C LYS A 172 10.66 16.10 -9.38
N SER A 173 9.71 16.84 -9.93
CA SER A 173 9.69 18.30 -9.91
C SER A 173 9.02 18.79 -8.62
N TYR A 174 9.74 18.67 -7.49
CA TYR A 174 9.20 18.96 -6.17
C TYR A 174 8.69 20.42 -6.02
N PRO A 175 9.40 21.47 -6.49
CA PRO A 175 8.87 22.84 -6.40
C PRO A 175 7.54 23.02 -7.15
N GLU A 176 7.41 22.42 -8.33
CA GLU A 176 6.18 22.46 -9.12
C GLU A 176 5.05 21.68 -8.41
N ALA A 177 5.37 20.51 -7.86
CA ALA A 177 4.43 19.72 -7.09
C ALA A 177 3.89 20.49 -5.88
N ILE A 178 4.77 21.11 -5.09
CA ILE A 178 4.41 21.93 -3.93
C ILE A 178 3.46 23.06 -4.36
N ALA A 179 3.78 23.79 -5.44
CA ALA A 179 2.95 24.88 -5.92
C ALA A 179 1.53 24.43 -6.31
N HIS A 180 1.40 23.31 -7.01
CA HIS A 180 0.10 22.77 -7.38
C HIS A 180 -0.68 22.23 -6.17
N LEU A 181 -0.03 21.52 -5.25
CA LEU A 181 -0.66 21.00 -4.04
C LEU A 181 -1.14 22.14 -3.13
N GLN A 182 -0.37 23.21 -2.99
CA GLN A 182 -0.78 24.39 -2.24
C GLN A 182 -1.99 25.10 -2.89
N ARG A 183 -2.05 25.17 -4.22
CA ARG A 183 -3.24 25.70 -4.93
C ARG A 183 -4.46 24.81 -4.70
N ALA A 184 -4.29 23.48 -4.76
CA ALA A 184 -5.38 22.55 -4.45
C ALA A 184 -5.94 22.79 -3.05
N ILE A 185 -5.06 22.98 -2.04
CA ILE A 185 -5.44 23.31 -0.66
C ILE A 185 -6.08 24.69 -0.55
N ALA A 186 -5.59 25.68 -1.29
CA ALA A 186 -6.20 27.02 -1.29
C ALA A 186 -7.64 27.00 -1.84
N LEU A 187 -7.91 26.16 -2.86
CA LEU A 187 -9.25 25.97 -3.44
C LEU A 187 -10.14 25.10 -2.55
N TYR A 188 -9.57 24.14 -1.82
CA TYR A 188 -10.29 23.25 -0.91
C TYR A 188 -9.44 22.96 0.35
N PRO A 189 -9.58 23.76 1.42
CA PRO A 189 -8.74 23.66 2.62
C PRO A 189 -8.80 22.31 3.35
N ASP A 190 -9.88 21.57 3.20
CA ASP A 190 -10.07 20.25 3.80
C ASP A 190 -9.66 19.08 2.87
N PHE A 191 -8.81 19.37 1.89
CA PHE A 191 -8.37 18.38 0.92
C PHE A 191 -7.31 17.45 1.50
N TYR A 192 -7.78 16.40 2.17
CA TYR A 192 -6.92 15.41 2.84
C TYR A 192 -5.75 14.91 1.98
N GLU A 193 -6.04 14.52 0.73
CA GLU A 193 -5.05 13.95 -0.17
C GLU A 193 -3.97 14.97 -0.57
N ALA A 194 -4.35 16.22 -0.71
CA ALA A 194 -3.41 17.29 -1.01
C ALA A 194 -2.48 17.55 0.18
N HIS A 195 -3.00 17.59 1.41
CA HIS A 195 -2.19 17.70 2.62
C HIS A 195 -1.24 16.51 2.78
N LEU A 196 -1.71 15.28 2.56
CA LEU A 196 -0.89 14.08 2.65
C LEU A 196 0.27 14.12 1.64
N LEU A 197 -0.01 14.44 0.38
CA LEU A 197 1.01 14.54 -0.67
C LEU A 197 1.97 15.69 -0.43
N LEU A 198 1.48 16.83 0.04
CA LEU A 198 2.32 17.97 0.38
C LEU A 198 3.30 17.62 1.51
N GLY A 199 2.82 16.95 2.55
CA GLY A 199 3.66 16.48 3.65
C GLY A 199 4.75 15.51 3.18
N THR A 200 4.41 14.53 2.33
CA THR A 200 5.40 13.60 1.77
C THR A 200 6.41 14.33 0.88
N THR A 201 5.97 15.33 0.11
CA THR A 201 6.88 16.13 -0.71
C THR A 201 7.87 16.91 0.14
N PHE A 202 7.42 17.51 1.25
CA PHE A 202 8.30 18.20 2.18
C PHE A 202 9.26 17.25 2.91
N VAL A 203 8.87 16.00 3.17
CA VAL A 203 9.81 14.97 3.70
C VAL A 203 10.94 14.71 2.70
N ASP A 204 10.63 14.60 1.40
CA ASP A 204 11.64 14.40 0.37
C ASP A 204 12.60 15.60 0.25
N GLU A 205 12.10 16.83 0.41
CA GLU A 205 12.90 18.04 0.44
C GLU A 205 13.57 18.31 1.82
N ARG A 206 13.30 17.47 2.83
CA ARG A 206 13.78 17.61 4.21
C ARG A 206 13.28 18.86 4.95
N GLU A 207 12.15 19.39 4.51
CA GLU A 207 11.48 20.53 5.10
C GLU A 207 10.53 20.05 6.22
N TRP A 208 11.14 19.60 7.35
CA TRP A 208 10.44 18.84 8.41
C TRP A 208 9.27 19.62 9.02
N LYS A 209 9.43 20.95 9.23
CA LYS A 209 8.36 21.78 9.80
C LYS A 209 7.15 21.92 8.89
N GLN A 210 7.37 22.01 7.60
CA GLN A 210 6.29 22.06 6.62
C GLN A 210 5.63 20.69 6.48
N ALA A 211 6.41 19.60 6.54
CA ALA A 211 5.89 18.25 6.56
C ALA A 211 5.01 17.99 7.79
N GLU A 212 5.47 18.41 8.99
CA GLU A 212 4.71 18.35 10.24
C GLU A 212 3.34 19.00 10.08
N ALA A 213 3.31 20.28 9.69
CA ALA A 213 2.06 21.03 9.54
C ALA A 213 1.08 20.37 8.56
N ALA A 214 1.59 19.84 7.44
CA ALA A 214 0.77 19.17 6.45
C ALA A 214 0.20 17.84 6.97
N PHE A 215 1.00 17.04 7.67
CA PHE A 215 0.52 15.77 8.24
C PHE A 215 -0.41 15.98 9.45
N GLU A 216 -0.17 16.97 10.30
CA GLU A 216 -1.10 17.32 11.39
C GLU A 216 -2.48 17.65 10.81
N ARG A 217 -2.53 18.44 9.73
CA ARG A 217 -3.79 18.73 9.07
C ARG A 217 -4.43 17.46 8.50
N ALA A 218 -3.66 16.58 7.88
CA ALA A 218 -4.16 15.30 7.37
C ALA A 218 -4.70 14.40 8.51
N VAL A 219 -4.03 14.36 9.66
CA VAL A 219 -4.52 13.65 10.86
C VAL A 219 -5.85 14.23 11.34
N ALA A 220 -5.95 15.56 11.41
CA ALA A 220 -7.19 16.25 11.84
C ALA A 220 -8.36 15.98 10.89
N LEU A 221 -8.11 15.90 9.58
CA LEU A 221 -9.14 15.65 8.57
C LEU A 221 -9.63 14.20 8.54
N LYS A 222 -8.78 13.24 8.86
CA LYS A 222 -9.11 11.79 8.92
C LYS A 222 -8.50 11.13 10.14
N ALA A 223 -9.02 11.43 11.32
CA ALA A 223 -8.52 10.94 12.60
C ALA A 223 -8.44 9.40 12.73
N GLY A 224 -9.24 8.66 11.96
CA GLY A 224 -9.22 7.18 11.94
C GLY A 224 -8.23 6.57 10.94
N ASN A 225 -7.41 7.36 10.28
CA ASN A 225 -6.45 6.87 9.30
C ASN A 225 -5.04 6.83 9.90
N ALA A 226 -4.45 5.63 9.93
CA ALA A 226 -3.10 5.43 10.47
C ALA A 226 -2.00 6.12 9.64
N THR A 227 -2.18 6.21 8.32
CA THR A 227 -1.12 6.65 7.39
C THR A 227 -0.52 8.02 7.75
N PRO A 228 -1.30 9.11 7.94
CA PRO A 228 -0.70 10.40 8.26
C PRO A 228 -0.05 10.43 9.65
N MET A 229 -0.58 9.64 10.62
CA MET A 229 0.03 9.51 11.94
C MET A 229 1.40 8.84 11.89
N LEU A 230 1.54 7.78 11.10
CA LEU A 230 2.80 7.06 10.94
C LEU A 230 3.85 7.91 10.20
N LEU A 231 3.42 8.71 9.21
CA LEU A 231 4.30 9.65 8.51
C LEU A 231 4.72 10.82 9.42
N LEU A 232 3.79 11.34 10.23
CA LEU A 232 4.10 12.36 11.23
C LEU A 232 5.09 11.84 12.28
N GLY A 233 4.93 10.58 12.69
CA GLY A 233 5.87 9.92 13.59
C GLY A 233 7.27 9.82 13.01
N GLU A 234 7.41 9.59 11.70
CA GLU A 234 8.71 9.65 11.04
C GLU A 234 9.30 11.06 11.08
N VAL A 235 8.50 12.10 10.84
CA VAL A 235 8.94 13.49 10.91
C VAL A 235 9.46 13.81 12.30
N TYR A 236 8.70 13.49 13.36
CA TYR A 236 9.14 13.70 14.74
C TYR A 236 10.43 12.95 15.07
N TRP A 237 10.56 11.69 14.61
CA TRP A 237 11.80 10.95 14.75
C TRP A 237 12.99 11.64 14.06
N ARG A 238 12.79 12.17 12.84
CA ARG A 238 13.82 12.92 12.09
C ARG A 238 14.26 14.19 12.81
N GLU A 239 13.33 14.85 13.50
CA GLU A 239 13.59 16.02 14.35
C GLU A 239 14.13 15.65 15.73
N LYS A 240 14.29 14.36 16.05
CA LYS A 240 14.72 13.84 17.35
C LYS A 240 13.75 14.12 18.50
N ARG A 241 12.51 14.34 18.19
CA ARG A 241 11.38 14.48 19.13
C ARG A 241 10.85 13.09 19.44
N TYR A 242 11.66 12.29 20.14
CA TYR A 242 11.45 10.85 20.27
C TYR A 242 10.18 10.48 21.04
N ASP A 243 9.83 11.22 22.06
CA ASP A 243 8.62 10.93 22.86
C ASP A 243 7.34 11.17 22.05
N GLU A 244 7.30 12.25 21.26
CA GLU A 244 6.20 12.56 20.38
C GLU A 244 6.12 11.56 19.22
N ALA A 245 7.26 11.17 18.67
CA ALA A 245 7.35 10.15 17.63
C ALA A 245 6.83 8.80 18.16
N GLU A 246 7.29 8.34 19.32
CA GLU A 246 6.84 7.08 19.93
C GLU A 246 5.33 7.09 20.12
N LYS A 247 4.79 8.16 20.72
CA LYS A 247 3.36 8.29 20.99
C LYS A 247 2.53 8.18 19.72
N ILE A 248 2.82 9.00 18.72
CA ILE A 248 2.00 9.06 17.48
C ILE A 248 2.14 7.79 16.65
N LEU A 249 3.33 7.15 16.64
CA LEU A 249 3.56 5.87 15.96
C LEU A 249 2.75 4.75 16.63
N LEU A 250 2.76 4.67 17.95
CA LEU A 250 1.96 3.68 18.68
C LEU A 250 0.46 3.90 18.48
N ASP A 251 -0.01 5.14 18.45
CA ASP A 251 -1.40 5.45 18.16
C ASP A 251 -1.78 5.10 16.73
N GLY A 252 -0.92 5.37 15.76
CA GLY A 252 -1.11 4.94 14.38
C GLY A 252 -1.12 3.41 14.22
N LEU A 253 -0.24 2.69 14.93
CA LEU A 253 -0.19 1.23 14.91
C LEU A 253 -1.39 0.56 15.60
N LYS A 254 -2.08 1.22 16.53
CA LYS A 254 -3.39 0.74 17.04
C LYS A 254 -4.47 0.75 15.96
N LEU A 255 -4.38 1.66 14.97
CA LEU A 255 -5.29 1.74 13.83
C LEU A 255 -4.89 0.80 12.69
N ASP A 256 -3.60 0.59 12.48
CA ASP A 256 -3.05 -0.35 11.48
C ASP A 256 -1.87 -1.12 12.06
N ASP A 257 -2.16 -2.25 12.69
CA ASP A 257 -1.20 -3.18 13.30
C ASP A 257 -0.37 -3.96 12.25
N LYS A 258 -0.66 -3.78 10.96
CA LYS A 258 0.06 -4.41 9.83
C LYS A 258 1.00 -3.45 9.12
N SER A 259 1.19 -2.25 9.64
CA SER A 259 2.12 -1.30 9.07
C SER A 259 3.57 -1.66 9.40
N TRP A 260 4.22 -2.41 8.51
CA TRP A 260 5.65 -2.74 8.63
C TRP A 260 6.52 -1.47 8.76
N ASN A 261 6.11 -0.39 8.10
CA ASN A 261 6.83 0.88 8.15
C ASN A 261 6.76 1.55 9.53
N GLY A 262 5.57 1.57 10.13
CA GLY A 262 5.42 2.09 11.49
C GLY A 262 6.31 1.37 12.50
N TYR A 263 6.36 0.03 12.42
CA TYR A 263 7.28 -0.77 13.23
C TYR A 263 8.75 -0.49 12.91
N PHE A 264 9.09 -0.29 11.64
CA PHE A 264 10.46 0.03 11.26
C PHE A 264 10.93 1.38 11.81
N VAL A 265 10.07 2.40 11.75
CA VAL A 265 10.38 3.73 12.33
C VAL A 265 10.54 3.61 13.85
N LEU A 266 9.66 2.87 14.53
CA LEU A 266 9.81 2.58 15.97
C LEU A 266 11.11 1.86 16.29
N ALA A 267 11.48 0.84 15.49
CA ALA A 267 12.74 0.12 15.68
C ALA A 267 13.96 1.05 15.56
N ARG A 268 13.94 1.97 14.61
CA ARG A 268 14.99 2.98 14.42
C ARG A 268 15.03 3.98 15.58
N LEU A 269 13.87 4.46 16.00
CA LEU A 269 13.75 5.35 17.14
C LEU A 269 14.35 4.72 18.40
N TYR A 270 13.95 3.50 18.73
CA TYR A 270 14.46 2.78 19.91
C TYR A 270 15.93 2.44 19.79
N TRP A 271 16.40 2.12 18.57
CA TRP A 271 17.83 1.92 18.32
C TRP A 271 18.65 3.17 18.59
N GLU A 272 18.19 4.35 18.17
CA GLU A 272 18.86 5.63 18.42
C GLU A 272 18.84 6.02 19.91
N GLN A 273 17.80 5.63 20.63
CA GLN A 273 17.73 5.77 22.09
C GLN A 273 18.53 4.68 22.85
N GLU A 274 19.22 3.79 22.14
CA GLU A 274 19.90 2.61 22.72
C GLU A 274 18.95 1.67 23.50
N ASN A 275 17.66 1.77 23.31
CA ASN A 275 16.64 0.91 23.92
C ASN A 275 16.47 -0.39 23.13
N ILE A 276 17.44 -1.28 23.28
CA ILE A 276 17.48 -2.54 22.54
C ILE A 276 16.28 -3.45 22.87
N ALA A 277 15.78 -3.39 24.11
CA ALA A 277 14.65 -4.18 24.54
C ALA A 277 13.35 -3.85 23.76
N LYS A 278 13.15 -2.57 23.41
CA LYS A 278 12.03 -2.14 22.54
C LYS A 278 12.37 -2.24 21.05
N ALA A 279 13.61 -2.04 20.64
CA ALA A 279 14.04 -2.11 19.25
C ALA A 279 13.90 -3.51 18.65
N ALA A 280 14.26 -4.56 19.42
CA ALA A 280 14.26 -5.93 18.96
C ALA A 280 12.85 -6.44 18.56
N PRO A 281 11.79 -6.31 19.37
CA PRO A 281 10.44 -6.71 18.91
C PRO A 281 9.93 -5.86 17.75
N ALA A 282 10.20 -4.55 17.72
CA ALA A 282 9.75 -3.69 16.64
C ALA A 282 10.37 -4.10 15.28
N ILE A 283 11.68 -4.39 15.23
CA ILE A 283 12.30 -4.88 14.01
C ILE A 283 11.82 -6.29 13.63
N GLY A 284 11.52 -7.13 14.63
CA GLY A 284 10.92 -8.44 14.42
C GLY A 284 9.56 -8.35 13.71
N HIS A 285 8.68 -7.47 14.17
CA HIS A 285 7.39 -7.19 13.48
C HIS A 285 7.59 -6.67 12.06
N THR A 286 8.58 -5.78 11.86
CA THR A 286 8.91 -5.29 10.51
C THR A 286 9.26 -6.45 9.57
N LEU A 287 10.14 -7.35 9.98
CA LEU A 287 10.59 -8.48 9.17
C LEU A 287 9.50 -9.53 8.95
N GLN A 288 8.63 -9.72 9.94
CA GLN A 288 7.47 -10.61 9.80
C GLN A 288 6.50 -10.10 8.73
N LEU A 289 6.25 -8.77 8.69
CA LEU A 289 5.31 -8.15 7.77
C LEU A 289 5.95 -7.89 6.38
N LYS A 290 7.25 -7.64 6.34
CA LYS A 290 8.01 -7.28 5.14
C LYS A 290 9.38 -7.96 5.13
N PRO A 291 9.45 -9.28 4.84
CA PRO A 291 10.69 -10.06 4.91
C PRO A 291 11.70 -9.75 3.80
N ASP A 292 11.31 -9.01 2.76
CA ASP A 292 12.18 -8.59 1.66
C ASP A 292 12.68 -7.14 1.81
N PHE A 293 12.57 -6.55 3.00
CA PHE A 293 13.00 -5.18 3.26
C PHE A 293 14.45 -5.14 3.77
N ALA A 294 15.39 -4.98 2.86
CA ALA A 294 16.83 -5.01 3.16
C ALA A 294 17.26 -4.10 4.33
N PRO A 295 16.80 -2.83 4.46
CA PRO A 295 17.18 -2.00 5.61
C PRO A 295 16.78 -2.59 6.97
N ALA A 296 15.70 -3.39 7.03
CA ALA A 296 15.31 -4.04 8.28
C ALA A 296 16.29 -5.15 8.67
N HIS A 297 16.77 -5.94 7.72
CA HIS A 297 17.82 -6.96 7.97
C HIS A 297 19.11 -6.32 8.48
N LEU A 298 19.51 -5.20 7.90
CA LEU A 298 20.70 -4.46 8.37
C LEU A 298 20.54 -4.00 9.82
N LEU A 299 19.37 -3.43 10.17
CA LEU A 299 19.09 -2.99 11.54
C LEU A 299 18.96 -4.18 12.49
N ALA A 300 18.31 -5.27 12.08
CA ALA A 300 18.20 -6.50 12.86
C ALA A 300 19.58 -7.09 13.17
N GLY A 301 20.45 -7.15 12.18
CA GLY A 301 21.84 -7.57 12.37
C GLY A 301 22.58 -6.71 13.41
N ASN A 302 22.43 -5.39 13.35
CA ASN A 302 23.02 -4.47 14.33
C ASN A 302 22.46 -4.71 15.76
N ILE A 303 21.15 -4.89 15.89
CA ILE A 303 20.49 -5.17 17.17
C ILE A 303 20.97 -6.51 17.74
N LEU A 304 21.01 -7.57 16.93
CA LEU A 304 21.45 -8.91 17.32
C LEU A 304 22.92 -8.91 17.75
N LEU A 305 23.76 -8.17 17.03
CA LEU A 305 25.17 -8.03 17.41
C LEU A 305 25.32 -7.31 18.77
N ARG A 306 24.49 -6.33 19.06
CA ARG A 306 24.51 -5.59 20.33
C ARG A 306 24.17 -6.49 21.54
N ILE A 307 23.33 -7.51 21.32
CA ILE A 307 22.97 -8.50 22.36
C ILE A 307 23.81 -9.79 22.25
N ASN A 308 24.97 -9.71 21.56
CA ASN A 308 25.94 -10.80 21.42
C ASN A 308 25.41 -12.06 20.72
N GLN A 309 24.38 -11.95 19.88
CA GLN A 309 23.86 -13.04 19.06
C GLN A 309 24.54 -13.05 17.68
N GLN A 310 25.83 -13.36 17.67
CA GLN A 310 26.71 -13.20 16.49
C GLN A 310 26.26 -14.05 15.29
N GLU A 311 25.83 -15.31 15.50
CA GLU A 311 25.40 -16.19 14.42
C GLU A 311 24.11 -15.71 13.74
N ARG A 312 23.15 -15.23 14.54
CA ARG A 312 21.92 -14.65 14.01
C ARG A 312 22.17 -13.32 13.31
N ALA A 313 23.06 -12.48 13.88
CA ALA A 313 23.47 -11.23 13.26
C ALA A 313 24.11 -11.47 11.88
N LEU A 314 24.97 -12.52 11.78
CA LEU A 314 25.57 -12.93 10.52
C LEU A 314 24.52 -13.28 9.45
N ALA A 315 23.49 -14.05 9.82
CA ALA A 315 22.42 -14.42 8.92
C ALA A 315 21.65 -13.18 8.39
N GLU A 316 21.34 -12.23 9.27
CA GLU A 316 20.65 -11.00 8.87
C GLU A 316 21.49 -10.12 7.94
N TYR A 317 22.80 -10.00 8.18
CA TYR A 317 23.70 -9.26 7.28
C TYR A 317 23.87 -9.95 5.92
N GLN A 318 23.86 -11.28 5.89
CA GLN A 318 23.89 -12.04 4.64
C GLN A 318 22.59 -11.82 3.84
N GLU A 319 21.45 -11.79 4.52
CA GLU A 319 20.16 -11.52 3.88
C GLU A 319 20.10 -10.07 3.34
N TYR A 320 20.60 -9.08 4.09
CA TYR A 320 20.76 -7.73 3.55
C TYR A 320 21.58 -7.72 2.25
N LEU A 321 22.72 -8.41 2.23
CA LEU A 321 23.60 -8.47 1.05
C LEU A 321 22.96 -9.23 -0.12
N ARG A 322 22.10 -10.19 0.15
CA ARG A 322 21.34 -10.92 -0.88
C ARG A 322 20.31 -9.99 -1.54
N LEU A 323 19.62 -9.20 -0.73
CA LEU A 323 18.57 -8.28 -1.21
C LEU A 323 19.14 -7.03 -1.89
N GLU A 324 20.23 -6.47 -1.33
CA GLU A 324 20.89 -5.26 -1.84
C GLU A 324 22.42 -5.45 -2.01
N PRO A 325 22.85 -6.26 -3.00
CA PRO A 325 24.26 -6.59 -3.17
C PRO A 325 25.14 -5.39 -3.57
N LYS A 326 24.54 -4.32 -4.06
CA LYS A 326 25.19 -3.05 -4.45
C LYS A 326 24.68 -1.85 -3.66
N GLY A 327 23.94 -2.10 -2.57
CA GLY A 327 23.39 -1.05 -1.71
C GLY A 327 24.49 -0.22 -1.05
N GLU A 328 24.11 0.93 -0.51
CA GLU A 328 25.04 1.89 0.14
C GLU A 328 25.89 1.23 1.23
N PHE A 329 25.32 0.30 2.00
CA PHE A 329 26.01 -0.39 3.09
C PHE A 329 26.56 -1.76 2.70
N ALA A 330 26.53 -2.14 1.42
CA ALA A 330 26.94 -3.47 0.99
C ALA A 330 28.44 -3.73 1.22
N VAL A 331 29.30 -2.75 0.97
CA VAL A 331 30.76 -2.90 1.18
C VAL A 331 31.10 -3.09 2.66
N PRO A 332 30.71 -2.16 3.56
CA PRO A 332 31.02 -2.34 4.99
C PRO A 332 30.32 -3.57 5.60
N THR A 333 29.16 -3.96 5.10
CA THR A 333 28.47 -5.18 5.59
C THR A 333 29.23 -6.45 5.18
N ARG A 334 29.80 -6.53 3.96
CA ARG A 334 30.68 -7.68 3.56
C ARG A 334 31.90 -7.82 4.44
N GLU A 335 32.54 -6.71 4.78
CA GLU A 335 33.69 -6.72 5.70
C GLU A 335 33.28 -7.24 7.09
N LEU A 336 32.11 -6.79 7.58
CA LEU A 336 31.57 -7.24 8.86
C LEU A 336 31.21 -8.71 8.83
N VAL A 337 30.58 -9.21 7.79
CA VAL A 337 30.26 -10.63 7.58
C VAL A 337 31.52 -11.48 7.61
N THR A 338 32.60 -11.04 6.93
CA THR A 338 33.88 -11.75 6.92
C THR A 338 34.51 -11.83 8.32
N LYS A 339 34.51 -10.73 9.06
CA LYS A 339 35.02 -10.66 10.44
C LYS A 339 34.21 -11.54 11.41
N LEU A 340 32.90 -11.48 11.33
CA LEU A 340 32.01 -12.28 12.17
C LEU A 340 32.13 -13.78 11.88
N SER A 341 32.20 -14.17 10.61
CA SER A 341 32.38 -15.58 10.23
C SER A 341 33.65 -16.16 10.80
N LYS A 342 34.78 -15.38 10.75
CA LYS A 342 36.06 -15.81 11.33
C LYS A 342 35.95 -15.94 12.86
N ALA A 343 35.42 -14.94 13.54
CA ALA A 343 35.26 -14.94 15.00
C ALA A 343 34.40 -16.09 15.51
N ILE A 344 33.27 -16.41 14.81
CA ILE A 344 32.40 -17.52 15.17
C ILE A 344 33.14 -18.88 15.06
N VAL A 345 33.97 -19.05 14.02
CA VAL A 345 34.75 -20.28 13.85
C VAL A 345 35.86 -20.40 14.93
N GLU A 346 36.50 -19.30 15.28
CA GLU A 346 37.55 -19.27 16.32
C GLU A 346 36.96 -19.55 17.71
N ASN A 347 35.77 -19.06 18.02
CA ASN A 347 35.09 -19.30 19.30
C ASN A 347 34.54 -20.74 19.47
N LYS A 348 34.45 -21.52 18.41
CA LYS A 348 34.01 -22.93 18.43
C LYS A 348 35.14 -23.94 18.57
N LYS A 349 36.41 -23.46 18.52
CA LYS A 349 37.60 -24.27 18.75
C LYS A 349 38.07 -24.21 20.20
#